data_e864e80ab57a5c44216543eee515bb45
#
_entry.id   e864e80ab57a5c44216543eee515bb45
#
_cell.length_a   1.000
_cell.length_b   1.000
_cell.length_c   1.000
_cell.angle_alpha   90.00
_cell.angle_beta   90.00
_cell.angle_gamma   90.00
#
_symmetry.space_group_name_H-M   'P 1'
#
loop_
_entity.id
_entity.type
_entity.pdbx_description
1 polymer ?
#
loop_
_entity_poly.entity_id
_entity_poly.type
_entity_poly.pdbx_seq_one_letter_code
_entity_poly.pdbx_strand_id
1 'polypeptide(L)'
;MRFIKNVRFFVSVLILAVCTALCLGSCAEISDTSPVSQTGFAFDTVVTITIYDKDNSNVLDACFDLCEQYEALFSATRKDSEVWKINHSDDNPVPVSFETASLIQAALLWCEKSNGSLDLTMLPIAEEWCISEQMTRMSENPNYKYYIPSASELNKLLEHVNYRNVVIYDENEKNVTYDEELSDEHSYRVQLLDVEAAIDLGFIAKGYIADKLKEFMLSQGIESGVISLGGNVLLIGEKPDHSPFNIGIQKPFGNAGEIITTVQKTDTSVVSSGCYERYFSDNTDGRIYHHIFDTTTGAPVQNDLLGVTIICDSSLQGDALSTYCYILGLDEGLKFVRSLEGVEAVFVTENYEVICSFEE
;
A
#
# COMPACT_ATOMS: atom_id res chain seq x y z
N MET A 1 23.80 -46.81 63.96
CA MET A 1 24.38 -45.50 63.49
C MET A 1 24.92 -45.48 62.06
N ARG A 2 25.29 -46.61 61.46
CA ARG A 2 25.73 -46.68 60.05
C ARG A 2 24.58 -46.58 59.04
N PHE A 3 23.38 -47.09 59.35
CA PHE A 3 22.23 -47.09 58.43
C PHE A 3 21.67 -45.67 58.14
N ILE A 4 21.66 -44.78 59.13
CA ILE A 4 21.16 -43.41 59.00
C ILE A 4 22.12 -42.53 58.19
N LYS A 5 23.40 -42.77 58.17
CA LYS A 5 24.39 -42.03 57.34
C LYS A 5 24.25 -42.35 55.87
N ASN A 6 23.96 -43.62 55.52
CA ASN A 6 23.80 -43.99 54.12
C ASN A 6 22.48 -43.43 53.52
N VAL A 7 21.39 -43.39 54.27
CA VAL A 7 20.11 -42.81 53.82
C VAL A 7 20.24 -41.29 53.57
N ARG A 8 20.95 -40.56 54.46
CA ARG A 8 21.21 -39.12 54.25
C ARG A 8 22.09 -38.86 53.04
N PHE A 9 23.08 -39.70 52.78
CA PHE A 9 23.92 -39.58 51.59
C PHE A 9 23.15 -39.84 50.28
N PHE A 10 22.29 -40.86 50.24
CA PHE A 10 21.43 -41.17 49.08
C PHE A 10 20.39 -40.06 48.83
N VAL A 11 19.78 -39.51 49.88
CA VAL A 11 18.81 -38.39 49.73
C VAL A 11 19.51 -37.13 49.23
N SER A 12 20.71 -36.83 49.71
CA SER A 12 21.49 -35.66 49.24
C SER A 12 21.96 -35.79 47.80
N VAL A 13 22.35 -36.99 47.35
CA VAL A 13 22.70 -37.26 45.95
C VAL A 13 21.47 -37.21 45.03
N LEU A 14 20.29 -37.71 45.50
CA LEU A 14 19.05 -37.62 44.76
C LEU A 14 18.55 -36.17 44.59
N ILE A 15 18.66 -35.34 45.63
CA ILE A 15 18.32 -33.90 45.59
C ILE A 15 19.27 -33.16 44.65
N LEU A 16 20.58 -33.46 44.66
CA LEU A 16 21.55 -32.86 43.76
C LEU A 16 21.29 -33.25 42.30
N ALA A 17 20.90 -34.52 42.02
CA ALA A 17 20.56 -34.99 40.67
C ALA A 17 19.25 -34.36 40.15
N VAL A 18 18.25 -34.15 41.02
CA VAL A 18 17.00 -33.46 40.65
C VAL A 18 17.23 -31.96 40.41
N CYS A 19 18.08 -31.28 41.22
CA CYS A 19 18.45 -29.90 40.97
C CYS A 19 19.26 -29.71 39.68
N THR A 20 20.16 -30.63 39.35
CA THR A 20 20.91 -30.59 38.07
C THR A 20 20.00 -30.90 36.85
N ALA A 21 19.01 -31.78 37.01
CA ALA A 21 18.03 -32.06 35.92
C ALA A 21 17.06 -30.86 35.72
N LEU A 22 16.73 -30.11 36.77
CA LEU A 22 15.92 -28.90 36.66
C LEU A 22 16.69 -27.70 36.09
N CYS A 23 18.01 -27.67 36.24
CA CYS A 23 18.87 -26.66 35.62
C CYS A 23 19.19 -26.93 34.15
N LEU A 24 19.00 -28.15 33.65
CA LEU A 24 19.23 -28.51 32.25
C LEU A 24 17.95 -28.43 31.40
N GLY A 25 16.78 -28.12 32.00
CA GLY A 25 15.50 -28.03 31.32
C GLY A 25 15.04 -26.61 31.01
N SER A 26 15.87 -25.57 31.25
CA SER A 26 15.50 -24.16 31.04
C SER A 26 16.56 -23.40 30.26
N CYS A 27 17.10 -24.00 29.22
CA CYS A 27 17.54 -23.23 28.07
C CYS A 27 16.41 -23.37 27.01
N ALA A 28 15.34 -22.62 27.15
CA ALA A 28 14.69 -22.12 25.98
C ALA A 28 15.80 -21.36 25.22
N GLU A 29 16.23 -21.86 24.11
CA GLU A 29 16.98 -21.06 23.14
C GLU A 29 16.08 -19.86 22.86
N ILE A 30 16.39 -18.74 23.51
CA ILE A 30 16.05 -17.45 22.94
C ILE A 30 16.87 -17.46 21.67
N SER A 31 16.29 -17.84 20.56
CA SER A 31 16.87 -17.60 19.26
C SER A 31 16.96 -16.08 19.16
N ASP A 32 18.15 -15.56 19.39
CA ASP A 32 18.52 -14.16 19.17
C ASP A 32 18.52 -13.95 17.63
N THR A 33 17.35 -14.06 17.01
CA THR A 33 17.13 -13.76 15.61
C THR A 33 16.88 -12.26 15.54
N SER A 34 17.99 -11.51 15.38
CA SER A 34 17.89 -10.13 14.96
C SER A 34 17.06 -10.07 13.67
N PRO A 35 16.11 -9.13 13.54
CA PRO A 35 15.33 -9.01 12.31
C PRO A 35 16.26 -8.78 11.11
N VAL A 36 15.96 -9.44 10.00
CA VAL A 36 16.66 -9.24 8.74
C VAL A 36 15.82 -8.32 7.87
N SER A 37 16.43 -7.28 7.33
CA SER A 37 15.74 -6.26 6.55
C SER A 37 16.49 -5.94 5.26
N GLN A 38 15.74 -5.73 4.19
CA GLN A 38 16.26 -5.24 2.92
C GLN A 38 15.49 -4.00 2.50
N THR A 39 16.21 -3.01 1.95
CA THR A 39 15.63 -1.77 1.46
C THR A 39 16.06 -1.56 0.01
N GLY A 40 15.14 -1.16 -0.84
CA GLY A 40 15.34 -0.85 -2.25
C GLY A 40 14.40 0.26 -2.71
N PHE A 41 14.34 0.49 -4.02
CA PHE A 41 13.47 1.46 -4.66
C PHE A 41 12.68 0.78 -5.78
N ALA A 42 11.36 0.85 -5.72
CA ALA A 42 10.42 0.37 -6.74
C ALA A 42 9.12 1.17 -6.62
N PHE A 43 8.29 1.20 -7.67
CA PHE A 43 6.98 1.88 -7.68
C PHE A 43 7.06 3.36 -7.29
N ASP A 44 8.15 4.04 -7.69
CA ASP A 44 8.47 5.42 -7.34
C ASP A 44 8.52 5.71 -5.83
N THR A 45 8.85 4.69 -5.02
CA THR A 45 8.96 4.83 -3.57
C THR A 45 10.07 3.95 -2.98
N VAL A 46 10.40 4.19 -1.71
CA VAL A 46 11.28 3.32 -0.94
C VAL A 46 10.48 2.10 -0.48
N VAL A 47 11.01 0.92 -0.79
CA VAL A 47 10.49 -0.38 -0.36
C VAL A 47 11.39 -0.92 0.74
N THR A 48 10.81 -1.30 1.87
CA THR A 48 11.54 -1.98 2.95
C THR A 48 10.76 -3.21 3.40
N ILE A 49 11.41 -4.37 3.39
CA ILE A 49 10.83 -5.63 3.84
C ILE A 49 11.68 -6.15 4.99
N THR A 50 11.03 -6.49 6.11
CA THR A 50 11.68 -6.98 7.33
C THR A 50 11.07 -8.31 7.75
N ILE A 51 11.91 -9.29 8.05
CA ILE A 51 11.54 -10.61 8.60
C ILE A 51 12.05 -10.70 10.03
N TYR A 52 11.21 -11.12 10.96
CA TYR A 52 11.53 -11.15 12.40
C TYR A 52 11.77 -12.56 12.95
N ASP A 53 11.24 -13.59 12.32
CA ASP A 53 11.21 -14.95 12.88
C ASP A 53 12.32 -15.88 12.37
N LYS A 54 12.98 -15.58 11.24
CA LYS A 54 14.02 -16.43 10.65
C LYS A 54 15.06 -15.63 9.87
N ASP A 55 16.26 -16.15 9.77
CA ASP A 55 17.25 -15.65 8.80
C ASP A 55 16.93 -16.24 7.42
N ASN A 56 16.18 -15.50 6.62
CA ASN A 56 15.74 -15.87 5.29
C ASN A 56 16.06 -14.77 4.26
N SER A 57 17.33 -14.42 4.14
CA SER A 57 17.78 -13.41 3.16
C SER A 57 17.34 -13.74 1.73
N ASN A 58 17.33 -15.03 1.37
CA ASN A 58 16.84 -15.48 0.05
C ASN A 58 15.36 -15.13 -0.20
N VAL A 59 14.51 -15.08 0.85
CA VAL A 59 13.11 -14.68 0.72
C VAL A 59 13.02 -13.18 0.43
N LEU A 60 13.89 -12.37 1.05
CA LEU A 60 13.94 -10.93 0.78
C LEU A 60 14.33 -10.66 -0.68
N ASP A 61 15.37 -11.32 -1.20
CA ASP A 61 15.76 -11.19 -2.60
C ASP A 61 14.62 -11.56 -3.54
N ALA A 62 13.92 -12.67 -3.28
CA ALA A 62 12.77 -13.09 -4.07
C ALA A 62 11.58 -12.10 -3.98
N CYS A 63 11.37 -11.44 -2.84
CA CYS A 63 10.37 -10.38 -2.73
C CYS A 63 10.72 -9.18 -3.62
N PHE A 64 12.00 -8.79 -3.70
CA PHE A 64 12.42 -7.71 -4.60
C PHE A 64 12.33 -8.11 -6.08
N ASP A 65 12.61 -9.39 -6.42
CA ASP A 65 12.37 -9.91 -7.77
C ASP A 65 10.88 -9.84 -8.14
N LEU A 66 9.97 -10.12 -7.19
CA LEU A 66 8.52 -9.95 -7.38
C LEU A 66 8.14 -8.48 -7.56
N CYS A 67 8.73 -7.56 -6.78
CA CYS A 67 8.51 -6.12 -6.99
C CYS A 67 8.89 -5.70 -8.41
N GLU A 68 10.04 -6.12 -8.92
CA GLU A 68 10.48 -5.83 -10.31
C GLU A 68 9.52 -6.42 -11.35
N GLN A 69 9.00 -7.63 -11.12
CA GLN A 69 8.00 -8.26 -11.99
C GLN A 69 6.71 -7.45 -12.02
N TYR A 70 6.17 -7.05 -10.85
CA TYR A 70 4.94 -6.25 -10.80
C TYR A 70 5.12 -4.85 -11.39
N GLU A 71 6.29 -4.22 -11.22
CA GLU A 71 6.59 -2.96 -11.88
C GLU A 71 6.62 -3.10 -13.41
N ALA A 72 7.14 -4.22 -13.91
CA ALA A 72 7.13 -4.55 -15.33
C ALA A 72 5.71 -4.82 -15.88
N LEU A 73 4.74 -5.13 -15.02
CA LEU A 73 3.34 -5.31 -15.42
C LEU A 73 2.55 -3.99 -15.31
N PHE A 74 2.67 -3.28 -14.18
CA PHE A 74 1.70 -2.27 -13.75
C PHE A 74 2.13 -0.81 -13.99
N SER A 75 3.39 -0.54 -14.32
CA SER A 75 3.87 0.82 -14.51
C SER A 75 3.25 1.46 -15.75
N ALA A 76 2.64 2.63 -15.59
CA ALA A 76 2.13 3.43 -16.71
C ALA A 76 3.27 4.08 -17.52
N THR A 77 4.45 4.27 -16.93
CA THR A 77 5.59 5.00 -17.53
C THR A 77 6.71 4.10 -18.05
N ARG A 78 6.83 2.88 -17.51
CA ARG A 78 7.86 1.92 -17.93
C ARG A 78 7.50 1.37 -19.29
N LYS A 79 8.30 1.69 -20.28
CA LYS A 79 8.12 1.20 -21.65
C LYS A 79 8.11 -0.33 -21.67
N ASP A 80 7.18 -0.91 -22.43
CA ASP A 80 6.94 -2.34 -22.56
C ASP A 80 6.26 -3.03 -21.36
N SER A 81 5.85 -2.32 -20.30
CA SER A 81 4.93 -2.85 -19.31
C SER A 81 3.56 -3.14 -19.92
N GLU A 82 2.72 -3.93 -19.26
CA GLU A 82 1.38 -4.23 -19.79
C GLU A 82 0.47 -2.99 -19.76
N VAL A 83 0.51 -2.21 -18.67
CA VAL A 83 -0.26 -0.96 -18.56
C VAL A 83 0.21 0.06 -19.60
N TRP A 84 1.52 0.20 -19.83
CA TRP A 84 2.04 1.07 -20.89
C TRP A 84 1.54 0.63 -22.27
N LYS A 85 1.53 -0.68 -22.56
CA LYS A 85 0.99 -1.21 -23.83
C LYS A 85 -0.49 -0.92 -24.00
N ILE A 86 -1.29 -1.04 -22.93
CA ILE A 86 -2.71 -0.68 -22.95
C ILE A 86 -2.86 0.80 -23.32
N ASN A 87 -2.10 1.67 -22.67
CA ASN A 87 -2.13 3.12 -22.90
C ASN A 87 -1.64 3.55 -24.30
N HIS A 88 -1.01 2.65 -25.07
CA HIS A 88 -0.46 2.93 -26.42
C HIS A 88 -1.00 1.97 -27.47
N SER A 89 -2.20 1.43 -27.27
CA SER A 89 -2.77 0.39 -28.12
C SER A 89 -3.64 0.88 -29.27
N ASP A 90 -3.85 2.21 -29.39
CA ASP A 90 -4.75 2.80 -30.39
C ASP A 90 -6.13 2.08 -30.41
N ASP A 91 -6.77 1.91 -29.27
CA ASP A 91 -8.04 1.22 -29.03
C ASP A 91 -8.06 -0.30 -29.32
N ASN A 92 -6.92 -0.93 -29.63
CA ASN A 92 -6.87 -2.37 -29.82
C ASN A 92 -6.82 -3.14 -28.50
N PRO A 93 -7.52 -4.28 -28.38
CA PRO A 93 -7.41 -5.13 -27.19
C PRO A 93 -5.99 -5.68 -26.99
N VAL A 94 -5.39 -5.41 -25.83
CA VAL A 94 -4.02 -5.84 -25.48
C VAL A 94 -4.08 -7.10 -24.62
N PRO A 95 -3.37 -8.19 -24.99
CA PRO A 95 -3.21 -9.34 -24.10
C PRO A 95 -2.48 -8.94 -22.81
N VAL A 96 -3.01 -9.41 -21.68
CA VAL A 96 -2.46 -9.11 -20.35
C VAL A 96 -2.36 -10.38 -19.51
N SER A 97 -1.50 -10.35 -18.49
CA SER A 97 -1.41 -11.38 -17.46
C SER A 97 -2.68 -11.42 -16.60
N PHE A 98 -2.85 -12.53 -15.89
CA PHE A 98 -3.89 -12.67 -14.87
C PHE A 98 -3.78 -11.58 -13.80
N GLU A 99 -2.55 -11.27 -13.37
CA GLU A 99 -2.26 -10.25 -12.36
C GLU A 99 -2.73 -8.86 -12.81
N THR A 100 -2.44 -8.49 -14.05
CA THR A 100 -2.88 -7.19 -14.61
C THR A 100 -4.40 -7.16 -14.78
N ALA A 101 -5.01 -8.23 -15.28
CA ALA A 101 -6.48 -8.31 -15.39
C ALA A 101 -7.14 -8.19 -14.01
N SER A 102 -6.61 -8.91 -13.00
CA SER A 102 -7.13 -8.89 -11.63
C SER A 102 -7.01 -7.51 -10.98
N LEU A 103 -5.88 -6.84 -11.15
CA LEU A 103 -5.68 -5.51 -10.59
C LEU A 103 -6.58 -4.46 -11.28
N ILE A 104 -6.72 -4.51 -12.61
CA ILE A 104 -7.63 -3.62 -13.35
C ILE A 104 -9.08 -3.90 -12.93
N GLN A 105 -9.49 -5.16 -12.78
CA GLN A 105 -10.81 -5.52 -12.31
C GLN A 105 -11.10 -4.96 -10.91
N ALA A 106 -10.15 -5.10 -9.99
CA ALA A 106 -10.26 -4.52 -8.65
C ALA A 106 -10.35 -2.98 -8.70
N ALA A 107 -9.56 -2.33 -9.58
CA ALA A 107 -9.64 -0.89 -9.78
C ALA A 107 -11.01 -0.45 -10.30
N LEU A 108 -11.57 -1.16 -11.31
CA LEU A 108 -12.92 -0.89 -11.83
C LEU A 108 -14.00 -1.05 -10.75
N LEU A 109 -13.89 -2.07 -9.90
CA LEU A 109 -14.79 -2.25 -8.75
C LEU A 109 -14.76 -1.04 -7.81
N TRP A 110 -13.57 -0.50 -7.52
CA TRP A 110 -13.44 0.68 -6.67
C TRP A 110 -13.89 1.98 -7.35
N CYS A 111 -13.70 2.10 -8.66
CA CYS A 111 -14.29 3.20 -9.43
C CYS A 111 -15.82 3.18 -9.35
N GLU A 112 -16.46 2.01 -9.49
CA GLU A 112 -17.92 1.87 -9.36
C GLU A 112 -18.39 2.13 -7.92
N LYS A 113 -17.74 1.55 -6.89
CA LYS A 113 -18.07 1.76 -5.47
C LYS A 113 -17.96 3.21 -5.03
N SER A 114 -17.00 3.95 -5.58
CA SER A 114 -16.80 5.37 -5.30
C SER A 114 -17.67 6.29 -6.18
N ASN A 115 -18.51 5.71 -7.03
CA ASN A 115 -19.31 6.44 -8.03
C ASN A 115 -18.44 7.38 -8.90
N GLY A 116 -17.25 6.91 -9.30
CA GLY A 116 -16.32 7.65 -10.14
C GLY A 116 -15.46 8.69 -9.41
N SER A 117 -15.52 8.77 -8.08
CA SER A 117 -14.56 9.62 -7.33
C SER A 117 -13.15 9.08 -7.37
N LEU A 118 -12.98 7.76 -7.49
CA LEU A 118 -11.77 7.10 -7.95
C LEU A 118 -11.98 6.74 -9.41
N ASP A 119 -11.03 7.04 -10.27
CA ASP A 119 -11.08 6.65 -11.67
C ASP A 119 -9.67 6.29 -12.16
N LEU A 120 -9.50 5.06 -12.64
CA LEU A 120 -8.20 4.59 -13.12
C LEU A 120 -7.79 5.26 -14.44
N THR A 121 -8.68 6.00 -15.11
CA THR A 121 -8.38 6.72 -16.36
C THR A 121 -7.87 8.16 -16.15
N MET A 122 -7.44 8.50 -14.92
CA MET A 122 -6.95 9.83 -14.56
C MET A 122 -5.51 10.12 -15.02
N LEU A 123 -4.83 9.20 -15.72
CA LEU A 123 -3.44 9.42 -16.16
C LEU A 123 -3.24 10.71 -16.97
N PRO A 124 -4.09 11.07 -17.96
CA PRO A 124 -3.91 12.32 -18.73
C PRO A 124 -3.93 13.59 -17.84
N ILE A 125 -4.75 13.58 -16.78
CA ILE A 125 -4.77 14.66 -15.78
C ILE A 125 -3.49 14.66 -14.95
N ALA A 126 -3.02 13.49 -14.50
CA ALA A 126 -1.80 13.38 -13.71
C ALA A 126 -0.55 13.81 -14.50
N GLU A 127 -0.48 13.47 -15.79
CA GLU A 127 0.59 13.90 -16.71
C GLU A 127 0.56 15.42 -16.98
N GLU A 128 -0.62 16.00 -17.15
CA GLU A 128 -0.77 17.45 -17.34
C GLU A 128 -0.29 18.22 -16.09
N TRP A 129 -0.63 17.77 -14.90
CA TRP A 129 -0.12 18.35 -13.66
C TRP A 129 1.37 18.09 -13.43
N CYS A 130 1.91 16.96 -13.87
CA CYS A 130 3.30 16.51 -13.74
C CYS A 130 3.94 16.85 -12.38
N ILE A 131 3.21 16.63 -11.28
CA ILE A 131 3.59 17.05 -9.91
C ILE A 131 5.01 16.61 -9.55
N SER A 132 5.32 15.33 -9.71
CA SER A 132 6.64 14.75 -9.34
C SER A 132 7.78 15.35 -10.17
N GLU A 133 7.56 15.60 -11.45
CA GLU A 133 8.54 16.21 -12.34
C GLU A 133 8.78 17.69 -11.96
N GLN A 134 7.72 18.42 -11.64
CA GLN A 134 7.82 19.80 -11.19
C GLN A 134 8.57 19.91 -9.84
N MET A 135 8.35 18.98 -8.91
CA MET A 135 9.11 18.90 -7.65
C MET A 135 10.60 18.68 -7.93
N THR A 136 10.93 17.77 -8.85
CA THR A 136 12.32 17.50 -9.26
C THR A 136 12.96 18.75 -9.87
N ARG A 137 12.28 19.42 -10.81
CA ARG A 137 12.77 20.65 -11.44
C ARG A 137 12.98 21.79 -10.44
N MET A 138 12.11 21.92 -9.43
CA MET A 138 12.30 22.90 -8.36
C MET A 138 13.52 22.59 -7.51
N SER A 139 13.78 21.31 -7.20
CA SER A 139 14.97 20.89 -6.42
C SER A 139 16.28 21.21 -7.15
N GLU A 140 16.27 21.11 -8.48
CA GLU A 140 17.42 21.42 -9.35
C GLU A 140 17.58 22.93 -9.63
N ASN A 141 16.48 23.67 -9.68
CA ASN A 141 16.47 25.11 -9.97
C ASN A 141 15.52 25.86 -9.02
N PRO A 142 16.02 26.51 -7.97
CA PRO A 142 15.19 27.26 -7.02
C PRO A 142 14.42 28.46 -7.63
N ASN A 143 14.70 28.84 -8.87
CA ASN A 143 13.97 29.88 -9.61
C ASN A 143 12.93 29.29 -10.57
N TYR A 144 12.73 27.97 -10.56
CA TYR A 144 11.70 27.30 -11.36
C TYR A 144 10.32 27.87 -11.00
N LYS A 145 9.50 28.08 -12.01
CA LYS A 145 8.11 28.50 -11.82
C LYS A 145 7.22 27.31 -12.10
N TYR A 146 6.42 26.97 -11.14
CA TYR A 146 5.44 25.89 -11.30
C TYR A 146 4.46 26.20 -12.41
N TYR A 147 4.17 25.20 -13.22
CA TYR A 147 3.09 25.20 -14.17
C TYR A 147 1.80 24.78 -13.47
N ILE A 148 0.75 25.56 -13.64
CA ILE A 148 -0.59 25.26 -13.12
C ILE A 148 -1.52 25.19 -14.33
N PRO A 149 -2.07 24.00 -14.67
CA PRO A 149 -3.00 23.84 -15.77
C PRO A 149 -4.22 24.74 -15.62
N SER A 150 -4.68 25.33 -16.72
CA SER A 150 -5.92 26.09 -16.72
C SER A 150 -7.14 25.16 -16.67
N ALA A 151 -8.27 25.65 -16.15
CA ALA A 151 -9.52 24.90 -16.16
C ALA A 151 -9.95 24.47 -17.59
N SER A 152 -9.58 25.23 -18.62
CA SER A 152 -9.88 24.88 -20.01
C SER A 152 -9.05 23.70 -20.53
N GLU A 153 -7.79 23.57 -20.08
CA GLU A 153 -6.93 22.44 -20.39
C GLU A 153 -7.44 21.19 -19.68
N LEU A 154 -7.70 21.27 -18.39
CA LEU A 154 -8.22 20.16 -17.59
C LEU A 154 -9.58 19.68 -18.13
N ASN A 155 -10.50 20.57 -18.46
CA ASN A 155 -11.82 20.20 -18.98
C ASN A 155 -11.74 19.40 -20.29
N LYS A 156 -10.75 19.65 -21.15
CA LYS A 156 -10.55 18.87 -22.37
C LYS A 156 -10.10 17.43 -22.05
N LEU A 157 -9.18 17.31 -21.11
CA LEU A 157 -8.68 15.99 -20.70
C LEU A 157 -9.76 15.18 -19.96
N LEU A 158 -10.61 15.86 -19.19
CA LEU A 158 -11.73 15.22 -18.48
C LEU A 158 -12.78 14.61 -19.40
N GLU A 159 -12.85 15.02 -20.70
CA GLU A 159 -13.72 14.38 -21.68
C GLU A 159 -13.34 12.91 -21.92
N HIS A 160 -12.08 12.53 -21.62
CA HIS A 160 -11.50 11.19 -21.79
C HIS A 160 -11.39 10.40 -20.46
N VAL A 161 -11.80 11.02 -19.33
CA VAL A 161 -11.81 10.37 -18.02
C VAL A 161 -13.14 9.67 -17.79
N ASN A 162 -13.14 8.36 -17.94
CA ASN A 162 -14.32 7.53 -17.69
C ASN A 162 -13.90 6.05 -17.59
N TYR A 163 -13.83 5.51 -16.37
CA TYR A 163 -13.47 4.12 -16.14
C TYR A 163 -14.34 3.10 -16.91
N ARG A 164 -15.57 3.47 -17.31
CA ARG A 164 -16.46 2.60 -18.10
C ARG A 164 -15.96 2.37 -19.53
N ASN A 165 -14.97 3.15 -19.98
CA ASN A 165 -14.27 2.93 -21.24
C ASN A 165 -13.16 1.86 -21.14
N VAL A 166 -12.88 1.32 -19.96
CA VAL A 166 -11.92 0.23 -19.75
C VAL A 166 -12.67 -1.10 -19.72
N VAL A 167 -12.36 -1.98 -20.66
CA VAL A 167 -13.05 -3.27 -20.83
C VAL A 167 -12.05 -4.41 -20.72
N ILE A 168 -12.39 -5.43 -19.94
CA ILE A 168 -11.65 -6.68 -19.84
C ILE A 168 -12.41 -7.73 -20.64
N TYR A 169 -11.72 -8.48 -21.51
CA TYR A 169 -12.28 -9.60 -22.27
C TYR A 169 -11.60 -10.90 -21.86
N ASP A 170 -12.38 -11.98 -21.80
CA ASP A 170 -11.86 -13.34 -21.68
C ASP A 170 -11.42 -13.90 -23.07
N GLU A 171 -10.96 -15.15 -23.12
CA GLU A 171 -10.54 -15.85 -24.35
C GLU A 171 -11.67 -16.04 -25.36
N ASN A 172 -12.93 -15.97 -24.93
CA ASN A 172 -14.11 -16.08 -25.79
C ASN A 172 -14.65 -14.73 -26.28
N GLU A 173 -13.89 -13.65 -26.07
CA GLU A 173 -14.29 -12.26 -26.39
C GLU A 173 -15.51 -11.76 -25.58
N LYS A 174 -15.82 -12.42 -24.46
CA LYS A 174 -16.86 -11.96 -23.55
C LYS A 174 -16.29 -10.88 -22.64
N ASN A 175 -17.04 -9.79 -22.47
CA ASN A 175 -16.72 -8.77 -21.47
C ASN A 175 -16.84 -9.37 -20.05
N VAL A 176 -15.77 -9.26 -19.28
CA VAL A 176 -15.70 -9.70 -17.89
C VAL A 176 -16.04 -8.51 -16.99
N THR A 177 -17.05 -8.67 -16.16
CA THR A 177 -17.48 -7.64 -15.22
C THR A 177 -16.68 -7.70 -13.90
N TYR A 178 -16.74 -6.65 -13.11
CA TYR A 178 -15.96 -6.54 -11.84
C TYR A 178 -16.47 -7.46 -10.72
N ASP A 179 -17.61 -8.12 -10.88
CA ASP A 179 -18.21 -9.08 -9.95
C ASP A 179 -18.04 -10.55 -10.41
N GLU A 180 -17.43 -10.79 -11.58
CA GLU A 180 -17.06 -12.14 -12.02
C GLU A 180 -15.69 -12.54 -11.45
N GLU A 181 -15.57 -13.80 -11.00
CA GLU A 181 -14.30 -14.34 -10.52
C GLU A 181 -13.36 -14.62 -11.70
N LEU A 182 -12.15 -14.06 -11.65
CA LEU A 182 -11.11 -14.37 -12.63
C LEU A 182 -10.35 -15.64 -12.23
N SER A 183 -9.81 -16.34 -13.23
CA SER A 183 -8.98 -17.54 -13.03
C SER A 183 -7.67 -17.40 -13.80
N ASP A 184 -6.56 -17.84 -13.20
CA ASP A 184 -5.24 -17.90 -13.83
C ASP A 184 -5.13 -18.97 -14.95
N GLU A 185 -6.14 -19.84 -15.08
CA GLU A 185 -6.25 -20.82 -16.19
C GLU A 185 -6.73 -20.15 -17.49
N HIS A 186 -7.25 -18.91 -17.44
CA HIS A 186 -7.80 -18.18 -18.58
C HIS A 186 -6.86 -17.09 -19.09
N SER A 187 -7.01 -16.68 -20.33
CA SER A 187 -6.31 -15.55 -20.91
C SER A 187 -7.22 -14.33 -21.02
N TYR A 188 -6.66 -13.16 -20.81
CA TYR A 188 -7.41 -11.90 -20.77
C TYR A 188 -6.83 -10.87 -21.72
N ARG A 189 -7.67 -9.95 -22.16
CA ARG A 189 -7.30 -8.77 -22.92
C ARG A 189 -7.97 -7.54 -22.32
N VAL A 190 -7.28 -6.41 -22.34
CA VAL A 190 -7.82 -5.12 -21.91
C VAL A 190 -7.87 -4.17 -23.10
N GLN A 191 -8.95 -3.43 -23.21
CA GLN A 191 -9.16 -2.43 -24.26
C GLN A 191 -9.62 -1.12 -23.64
N LEU A 192 -9.08 0.00 -24.13
CA LEU A 192 -9.61 1.33 -23.91
C LEU A 192 -10.53 1.65 -25.09
N LEU A 193 -11.81 1.95 -24.83
CA LEU A 193 -12.78 2.31 -25.87
C LEU A 193 -12.63 3.76 -26.35
N ASP A 194 -11.85 4.56 -25.66
CA ASP A 194 -11.49 5.92 -26.00
C ASP A 194 -9.97 5.97 -26.23
N VAL A 195 -9.55 6.36 -27.42
CA VAL A 195 -8.13 6.39 -27.85
C VAL A 195 -7.28 7.44 -27.11
N GLU A 196 -7.92 8.43 -26.50
CA GLU A 196 -7.24 9.47 -25.70
C GLU A 196 -7.28 9.17 -24.21
N ALA A 197 -7.99 8.13 -23.78
CA ALA A 197 -7.95 7.64 -22.41
C ALA A 197 -6.64 6.92 -22.12
N ALA A 198 -6.14 7.06 -20.92
CA ALA A 198 -4.99 6.31 -20.43
C ALA A 198 -5.16 5.97 -18.94
N ILE A 199 -4.74 4.78 -18.53
CA ILE A 199 -4.93 4.26 -17.19
C ILE A 199 -3.68 4.40 -16.31
N ASP A 200 -3.91 4.70 -15.04
CA ASP A 200 -2.96 4.61 -13.94
C ASP A 200 -3.58 3.83 -12.78
N LEU A 201 -2.78 2.94 -12.18
CA LEU A 201 -3.20 2.07 -11.08
C LEU A 201 -2.63 2.54 -9.73
N GLY A 202 -2.07 3.75 -9.66
CA GLY A 202 -1.34 4.24 -8.48
C GLY A 202 -2.14 4.30 -7.19
N PHE A 203 -3.47 4.41 -7.25
CA PHE A 203 -4.33 4.45 -6.06
C PHE A 203 -4.63 3.07 -5.45
N ILE A 204 -4.15 1.96 -6.06
CA ILE A 204 -4.50 0.59 -5.65
C ILE A 204 -3.36 -0.42 -5.85
N ALA A 205 -2.38 -0.13 -6.70
CA ALA A 205 -1.35 -1.09 -7.09
C ALA A 205 -0.42 -1.47 -5.93
N LYS A 206 -0.03 -0.52 -5.08
CA LYS A 206 0.85 -0.82 -3.93
C LYS A 206 0.17 -1.76 -2.94
N GLY A 207 -1.12 -1.57 -2.71
CA GLY A 207 -1.91 -2.46 -1.86
C GLY A 207 -1.98 -3.88 -2.42
N TYR A 208 -2.26 -4.03 -3.72
CA TYR A 208 -2.24 -5.33 -4.39
C TYR A 208 -0.89 -6.02 -4.25
N ILE A 209 0.20 -5.30 -4.52
CA ILE A 209 1.56 -5.83 -4.44
C ILE A 209 1.90 -6.24 -3.01
N ALA A 210 1.54 -5.44 -2.02
CA ALA A 210 1.75 -5.78 -0.61
C ALA A 210 1.04 -7.09 -0.23
N ASP A 211 -0.23 -7.26 -0.63
CA ASP A 211 -0.98 -8.49 -0.41
C ASP A 211 -0.30 -9.70 -1.09
N LYS A 212 0.19 -9.55 -2.33
CA LYS A 212 0.92 -10.61 -3.05
C LYS A 212 2.27 -10.95 -2.41
N LEU A 213 3.00 -9.96 -1.92
CA LEU A 213 4.23 -10.19 -1.17
C LEU A 213 3.96 -10.93 0.14
N LYS A 214 2.88 -10.58 0.86
CA LYS A 214 2.45 -11.32 2.07
C LYS A 214 2.11 -12.75 1.74
N GLU A 215 1.30 -13.02 0.70
CA GLU A 215 0.98 -14.37 0.24
C GLU A 215 2.25 -15.17 -0.06
N PHE A 216 3.21 -14.59 -0.77
CA PHE A 216 4.49 -15.21 -1.07
C PHE A 216 5.27 -15.50 0.21
N MET A 217 5.48 -14.54 1.11
CA MET A 217 6.24 -14.71 2.35
C MET A 217 5.63 -15.79 3.24
N LEU A 218 4.29 -15.83 3.38
CA LEU A 218 3.59 -16.88 4.11
C LEU A 218 3.83 -18.27 3.47
N SER A 219 3.86 -18.37 2.14
CA SER A 219 4.16 -19.62 1.42
C SER A 219 5.59 -20.12 1.67
N GLN A 220 6.52 -19.20 1.99
CA GLN A 220 7.89 -19.51 2.39
C GLN A 220 8.03 -19.80 3.89
N GLY A 221 6.91 -19.82 4.63
CA GLY A 221 6.86 -20.12 6.06
C GLY A 221 7.33 -18.97 6.94
N ILE A 222 7.24 -17.71 6.48
CA ILE A 222 7.43 -16.52 7.30
C ILE A 222 6.13 -16.27 8.08
N GLU A 223 6.24 -16.14 9.39
CA GLU A 223 5.11 -15.93 10.32
C GLU A 223 5.15 -14.55 10.98
N SER A 224 6.28 -13.84 10.89
CA SER A 224 6.45 -12.51 11.47
C SER A 224 7.25 -11.61 10.53
N GLY A 225 6.62 -10.51 10.06
CA GLY A 225 7.25 -9.63 9.10
C GLY A 225 6.55 -8.28 8.94
N VAL A 226 7.24 -7.36 8.29
CA VAL A 226 6.71 -6.05 7.90
C VAL A 226 7.10 -5.77 6.45
N ILE A 227 6.12 -5.45 5.62
CA ILE A 227 6.27 -4.98 4.25
C ILE A 227 5.91 -3.50 4.25
N SER A 228 6.83 -2.63 3.81
CA SER A 228 6.59 -1.18 3.69
C SER A 228 6.84 -0.74 2.26
N LEU A 229 5.81 -0.25 1.59
CA LEU A 229 5.83 0.30 0.23
C LEU A 229 5.47 1.79 0.28
N GLY A 230 6.36 2.62 0.81
CA GLY A 230 6.09 4.03 1.05
C GLY A 230 5.02 4.22 2.14
N GLY A 231 3.89 4.85 1.82
CA GLY A 231 2.77 5.06 2.76
C GLY A 231 1.91 3.81 3.05
N ASN A 232 2.21 2.67 2.40
CA ASN A 232 1.51 1.40 2.60
C ASN A 232 2.39 0.47 3.45
N VAL A 233 1.90 0.07 4.63
CA VAL A 233 2.57 -0.85 5.55
C VAL A 233 1.69 -2.05 5.80
N LEU A 234 2.18 -3.26 5.50
CA LEU A 234 1.47 -4.51 5.73
C LEU A 234 2.24 -5.37 6.74
N LEU A 235 1.52 -5.82 7.76
CA LEU A 235 2.05 -6.64 8.85
C LEU A 235 1.73 -8.12 8.60
N ILE A 236 2.71 -8.97 8.89
CA ILE A 236 2.56 -10.43 8.90
C ILE A 236 2.67 -10.88 10.36
N GLY A 237 1.59 -11.48 10.88
CA GLY A 237 1.53 -11.97 12.26
C GLY A 237 1.79 -10.91 13.32
N GLU A 238 2.54 -11.30 14.34
CA GLU A 238 2.96 -10.48 15.48
C GLU A 238 4.48 -10.57 15.66
N LYS A 239 5.06 -9.76 16.54
CA LYS A 239 6.50 -9.88 16.85
C LYS A 239 6.82 -11.21 17.54
N PRO A 240 8.08 -11.68 17.51
CA PRO A 240 8.48 -12.94 18.14
C PRO A 240 8.20 -13.04 19.66
N ASP A 241 8.07 -11.91 20.34
CA ASP A 241 7.70 -11.81 21.75
C ASP A 241 6.18 -11.76 21.99
N HIS A 242 5.38 -12.00 20.95
CA HIS A 242 3.91 -11.90 20.91
C HIS A 242 3.36 -10.49 21.19
N SER A 243 4.18 -9.46 21.13
CA SER A 243 3.70 -8.08 21.21
C SER A 243 3.28 -7.56 19.81
N PRO A 244 2.35 -6.59 19.76
CA PRO A 244 1.98 -5.96 18.49
C PRO A 244 3.12 -5.11 17.92
N PHE A 245 3.07 -4.87 16.63
CA PHE A 245 3.90 -3.87 15.97
C PHE A 245 3.42 -2.46 16.33
N ASN A 246 4.37 -1.55 16.54
CA ASN A 246 4.09 -0.13 16.71
C ASN A 246 4.31 0.57 15.37
N ILE A 247 3.23 1.03 14.74
CA ILE A 247 3.29 1.72 13.45
C ILE A 247 3.09 3.21 13.68
N GLY A 248 4.12 3.99 13.33
CA GLY A 248 4.06 5.45 13.37
C GLY A 248 3.34 6.00 12.15
N ILE A 249 2.29 6.80 12.36
CA ILE A 249 1.67 7.58 11.30
C ILE A 249 2.50 8.86 11.12
N GLN A 250 3.00 9.06 9.90
CA GLN A 250 3.86 10.20 9.57
C GLN A 250 3.12 11.51 9.80
N LYS A 251 3.83 12.48 10.39
CA LYS A 251 3.31 13.84 10.51
C LYS A 251 3.32 14.51 9.12
N PRO A 252 2.15 14.94 8.61
CA PRO A 252 2.09 15.68 7.36
C PRO A 252 3.04 16.87 7.35
N PHE A 253 3.80 17.05 6.26
CA PHE A 253 4.81 18.10 6.10
C PHE A 253 5.91 18.13 7.17
N GLY A 254 6.00 17.11 8.02
CA GLY A 254 7.04 16.95 9.04
C GLY A 254 8.38 16.50 8.44
N ASN A 255 9.42 16.50 9.26
CA ASN A 255 10.70 15.94 8.86
C ASN A 255 10.60 14.40 8.70
N ALA A 256 11.55 13.83 7.93
CA ALA A 256 11.63 12.38 7.78
C ALA A 256 11.70 11.68 9.15
N GLY A 257 10.78 10.72 9.39
CA GLY A 257 10.64 10.01 10.66
C GLY A 257 9.89 10.76 11.77
N GLU A 258 9.40 11.98 11.52
CA GLU A 258 8.51 12.68 12.45
C GLU A 258 7.11 12.05 12.38
N ILE A 259 6.59 11.58 13.51
CA ILE A 259 5.28 10.94 13.62
C ILE A 259 4.29 11.85 14.33
N ILE A 260 3.00 11.78 13.96
CA ILE A 260 1.93 12.52 14.63
C ILE A 260 1.21 11.64 15.67
N THR A 261 1.07 10.36 15.38
CA THR A 261 0.51 9.36 16.31
C THR A 261 1.03 7.97 15.98
N THR A 262 0.71 6.99 16.84
CA THR A 262 1.08 5.58 16.63
C THR A 262 -0.13 4.69 16.82
N VAL A 263 -0.16 3.58 16.08
CA VAL A 263 -1.13 2.50 16.26
C VAL A 263 -0.40 1.20 16.57
N GLN A 264 -1.01 0.37 17.43
CA GLN A 264 -0.50 -0.96 17.77
C GLN A 264 -1.36 -2.00 17.08
N LYS A 265 -0.77 -2.77 16.17
CA LYS A 265 -1.51 -3.73 15.34
C LYS A 265 -0.69 -5.00 15.09
N THR A 266 -1.41 -6.08 14.76
CA THR A 266 -0.86 -7.37 14.33
C THR A 266 -1.58 -7.79 13.06
N ASP A 267 -0.90 -8.48 12.16
CA ASP A 267 -1.44 -9.14 10.97
C ASP A 267 -2.48 -8.32 10.16
N THR A 268 -2.20 -7.05 9.97
CA THR A 268 -3.11 -6.10 9.29
C THR A 268 -2.34 -5.13 8.41
N SER A 269 -3.04 -4.42 7.57
CA SER A 269 -2.50 -3.35 6.73
C SER A 269 -2.78 -1.98 7.34
N VAL A 270 -1.83 -1.06 7.22
CA VAL A 270 -1.90 0.34 7.65
C VAL A 270 -1.47 1.20 6.46
N VAL A 271 -2.44 1.79 5.78
CA VAL A 271 -2.21 2.50 4.50
C VAL A 271 -2.59 3.95 4.64
N SER A 272 -1.64 4.82 4.30
CA SER A 272 -1.83 6.28 4.37
C SER A 272 -1.86 6.90 2.98
N SER A 273 -2.77 7.83 2.78
CA SER A 273 -2.82 8.74 1.64
C SER A 273 -2.91 10.18 2.14
N GLY A 274 -2.19 11.10 1.50
CA GLY A 274 -2.20 12.49 1.93
C GLY A 274 -1.59 13.47 0.94
N CYS A 275 -1.93 14.73 1.12
CA CYS A 275 -1.46 15.82 0.25
C CYS A 275 0.04 16.13 0.38
N TYR A 276 0.71 15.55 1.37
CA TYR A 276 2.11 15.79 1.70
C TYR A 276 3.10 14.83 1.06
N GLU A 277 2.62 13.77 0.39
CA GLU A 277 3.51 12.77 -0.22
C GLU A 277 4.15 13.26 -1.51
N ARG A 278 3.33 13.81 -2.41
CA ARG A 278 3.77 14.41 -3.69
C ARG A 278 3.03 15.71 -3.88
N TYR A 279 3.73 16.85 -3.73
CA TYR A 279 3.12 18.17 -3.80
C TYR A 279 4.13 19.25 -4.15
N PHE A 280 3.64 20.37 -4.60
CA PHE A 280 4.36 21.63 -4.58
C PHE A 280 3.49 22.74 -3.99
N SER A 281 4.12 23.79 -3.48
CA SER A 281 3.44 24.98 -3.01
C SER A 281 3.77 26.15 -3.91
N ASP A 282 2.75 26.81 -4.46
CA ASP A 282 2.97 28.05 -5.21
C ASP A 282 3.31 29.19 -4.24
N ASN A 283 4.48 29.80 -4.45
CA ASN A 283 4.97 30.91 -3.64
C ASN A 283 4.12 32.19 -3.79
N THR A 284 3.20 32.25 -4.76
CA THR A 284 2.38 33.44 -5.03
C THR A 284 1.11 33.49 -4.19
N ASP A 285 0.47 32.31 -3.94
CA ASP A 285 -0.79 32.20 -3.19
C ASP A 285 -0.71 31.29 -1.97
N GLY A 286 0.43 30.57 -1.80
CA GLY A 286 0.64 29.62 -0.71
C GLY A 286 -0.17 28.33 -0.83
N ARG A 287 -0.88 28.13 -1.95
CA ARG A 287 -1.70 26.95 -2.18
C ARG A 287 -0.83 25.71 -2.40
N ILE A 288 -1.27 24.59 -1.84
CA ILE A 288 -0.66 23.27 -2.05
C ILE A 288 -1.37 22.59 -3.21
N TYR A 289 -0.57 22.13 -4.18
CA TYR A 289 -1.00 21.34 -5.32
C TYR A 289 -0.39 19.95 -5.18
N HIS A 290 -1.22 18.91 -5.09
CA HIS A 290 -0.81 17.55 -4.82
C HIS A 290 -1.45 16.55 -5.79
N HIS A 291 -1.01 15.30 -5.76
CA HIS A 291 -1.30 14.25 -6.73
C HIS A 291 -2.66 13.55 -6.57
N ILE A 292 -3.48 13.91 -5.58
CA ILE A 292 -4.83 13.34 -5.43
C ILE A 292 -5.81 14.31 -6.09
N PHE A 293 -6.40 13.90 -7.20
CA PHE A 293 -7.21 14.76 -8.05
C PHE A 293 -8.72 14.50 -7.89
N ASP A 294 -9.49 15.55 -8.01
CA ASP A 294 -10.95 15.51 -8.16
C ASP A 294 -11.30 15.16 -9.61
N THR A 295 -11.96 14.04 -9.81
CA THR A 295 -12.34 13.51 -11.13
C THR A 295 -13.34 14.37 -11.88
N THR A 296 -13.99 15.34 -11.22
CA THR A 296 -14.95 16.26 -11.84
C THR A 296 -14.31 17.55 -12.34
N THR A 297 -13.20 17.96 -11.73
CA THR A 297 -12.52 19.22 -12.05
C THR A 297 -11.12 19.04 -12.62
N GLY A 298 -10.52 17.87 -12.44
CA GLY A 298 -9.13 17.57 -12.77
C GLY A 298 -8.12 18.32 -11.88
N ALA A 299 -8.57 19.08 -10.90
CA ALA A 299 -7.69 19.81 -9.96
C ALA A 299 -7.38 18.94 -8.73
N PRO A 300 -6.26 19.21 -8.02
CA PRO A 300 -6.02 18.60 -6.72
C PRO A 300 -7.18 18.86 -5.76
N VAL A 301 -7.62 17.80 -5.06
CA VAL A 301 -8.70 17.88 -4.05
C VAL A 301 -8.36 18.93 -2.99
N GLN A 302 -9.33 19.76 -2.66
CA GLN A 302 -9.19 20.76 -1.60
C GLN A 302 -10.23 20.47 -0.53
N ASN A 303 -9.79 20.06 0.62
CA ASN A 303 -10.63 19.79 1.79
C ASN A 303 -9.87 20.10 3.09
N ASP A 304 -10.42 19.73 4.22
CA ASP A 304 -9.92 20.01 5.57
C ASP A 304 -8.93 18.95 6.09
N LEU A 305 -8.46 18.02 5.22
CA LEU A 305 -7.57 16.92 5.59
C LEU A 305 -6.16 17.13 5.04
N LEU A 306 -5.17 16.77 5.85
CA LEU A 306 -3.78 16.58 5.43
C LEU A 306 -3.52 15.12 5.04
N GLY A 307 -4.18 14.15 5.67
CA GLY A 307 -4.03 12.75 5.35
C GLY A 307 -5.07 11.85 6.03
N VAL A 308 -5.20 10.66 5.48
CA VAL A 308 -6.04 9.58 5.99
C VAL A 308 -5.22 8.32 6.04
N THR A 309 -5.27 7.61 7.16
CA THR A 309 -4.67 6.27 7.31
C THR A 309 -5.80 5.27 7.51
N ILE A 310 -5.86 4.26 6.69
CA ILE A 310 -6.80 3.13 6.80
C ILE A 310 -6.08 1.94 7.42
N ILE A 311 -6.79 1.25 8.31
CA ILE A 311 -6.33 0.01 8.96
C ILE A 311 -7.37 -1.06 8.63
N CYS A 312 -6.97 -2.11 7.91
CA CYS A 312 -7.84 -3.21 7.50
C CYS A 312 -7.01 -4.42 7.05
N ASP A 313 -7.62 -5.58 6.90
CA ASP A 313 -6.91 -6.83 6.61
C ASP A 313 -6.28 -6.85 5.20
N SER A 314 -6.95 -6.30 4.19
CA SER A 314 -6.45 -6.25 2.81
C SER A 314 -5.75 -4.93 2.53
N SER A 315 -4.51 -4.99 2.11
CA SER A 315 -3.73 -3.83 1.72
C SER A 315 -4.25 -3.17 0.44
N LEU A 316 -4.74 -3.96 -0.51
CA LEU A 316 -5.44 -3.47 -1.70
C LEU A 316 -6.65 -2.62 -1.32
N GLN A 317 -7.49 -3.12 -0.42
CA GLN A 317 -8.64 -2.38 0.08
C GLN A 317 -8.20 -1.10 0.81
N GLY A 318 -7.17 -1.18 1.64
CA GLY A 318 -6.63 -0.04 2.38
C GLY A 318 -6.11 1.07 1.46
N ASP A 319 -5.43 0.71 0.36
CA ASP A 319 -4.88 1.67 -0.62
C ASP A 319 -6.02 2.45 -1.32
N ALA A 320 -7.03 1.75 -1.82
CA ALA A 320 -8.20 2.39 -2.44
C ALA A 320 -9.01 3.23 -1.43
N LEU A 321 -9.24 2.70 -0.22
CA LEU A 321 -10.02 3.39 0.83
C LEU A 321 -9.33 4.65 1.34
N SER A 322 -8.00 4.64 1.52
CA SER A 322 -7.28 5.81 2.05
C SER A 322 -7.40 7.00 1.09
N THR A 323 -7.28 6.75 -0.21
CA THR A 323 -7.46 7.76 -1.24
C THR A 323 -8.92 8.22 -1.32
N TYR A 324 -9.88 7.28 -1.30
CA TYR A 324 -11.31 7.62 -1.36
C TYR A 324 -11.76 8.44 -0.14
N CYS A 325 -11.37 8.04 1.07
CA CYS A 325 -11.71 8.77 2.28
C CYS A 325 -11.05 10.16 2.32
N TYR A 326 -9.85 10.31 1.75
CA TYR A 326 -9.24 11.63 1.59
C TYR A 326 -10.07 12.51 0.65
N ILE A 327 -10.56 11.98 -0.48
CA ILE A 327 -11.41 12.72 -1.43
C ILE A 327 -12.74 13.13 -0.78
N LEU A 328 -13.36 12.25 0.03
CA LEU A 328 -14.61 12.53 0.74
C LEU A 328 -14.49 13.65 1.78
N GLY A 329 -13.30 13.91 2.32
CA GLY A 329 -13.11 14.81 3.46
C GLY A 329 -13.49 14.17 4.80
N LEU A 330 -13.35 14.92 5.90
CA LEU A 330 -13.48 14.38 7.25
C LEU A 330 -14.86 13.77 7.53
N ASP A 331 -15.92 14.55 7.36
CA ASP A 331 -17.26 14.17 7.83
C ASP A 331 -17.80 12.94 7.07
N GLU A 332 -17.77 12.99 5.74
CA GLU A 332 -18.28 11.89 4.91
C GLU A 332 -17.32 10.69 4.93
N GLY A 333 -16.00 10.90 4.96
CA GLY A 333 -15.03 9.83 5.08
C GLY A 333 -15.17 9.07 6.41
N LEU A 334 -15.29 9.77 7.52
CA LEU A 334 -15.51 9.16 8.84
C LEU A 334 -16.83 8.38 8.92
N LYS A 335 -17.91 8.95 8.38
CA LYS A 335 -19.20 8.28 8.29
C LYS A 335 -19.15 7.03 7.41
N PHE A 336 -18.42 7.11 6.29
CA PHE A 336 -18.24 5.99 5.38
C PHE A 336 -17.47 4.86 6.04
N VAL A 337 -16.33 5.13 6.64
CA VAL A 337 -15.51 4.11 7.34
C VAL A 337 -16.32 3.43 8.45
N ARG A 338 -17.08 4.20 9.24
CA ARG A 338 -17.93 3.64 10.32
C ARG A 338 -19.05 2.73 9.81
N SER A 339 -19.38 2.77 8.53
CA SER A 339 -20.33 1.85 7.90
C SER A 339 -19.71 0.54 7.44
N LEU A 340 -18.37 0.43 7.43
CA LEU A 340 -17.65 -0.75 7.00
C LEU A 340 -17.28 -1.63 8.21
N GLU A 341 -17.36 -2.94 8.04
CA GLU A 341 -16.90 -3.91 9.03
C GLU A 341 -15.41 -4.19 8.86
N GLY A 342 -14.67 -4.28 9.96
CA GLY A 342 -13.24 -4.61 9.94
C GLY A 342 -12.34 -3.49 9.40
N VAL A 343 -12.85 -2.27 9.27
CA VAL A 343 -12.08 -1.11 8.78
C VAL A 343 -12.03 -0.03 9.86
N GLU A 344 -10.83 0.40 10.19
CA GLU A 344 -10.56 1.55 11.07
C GLU A 344 -9.85 2.65 10.28
N ALA A 345 -9.97 3.89 10.71
CA ALA A 345 -9.28 5.01 10.09
C ALA A 345 -8.77 6.03 11.11
N VAL A 346 -7.66 6.66 10.74
CA VAL A 346 -7.10 7.84 11.42
C VAL A 346 -7.06 8.97 10.40
N PHE A 347 -7.74 10.07 10.71
CA PHE A 347 -7.78 11.29 9.91
C PHE A 347 -6.89 12.34 10.56
N VAL A 348 -6.11 13.05 9.75
CA VAL A 348 -5.30 14.19 10.20
C VAL A 348 -5.82 15.43 9.51
N THR A 349 -6.35 16.37 10.29
CA THR A 349 -6.93 17.62 9.77
C THR A 349 -5.86 18.65 9.41
N GLU A 350 -6.25 19.72 8.71
CA GLU A 350 -5.37 20.87 8.39
C GLU A 350 -4.79 21.55 9.65
N ASN A 351 -5.43 21.40 10.81
CA ASN A 351 -4.98 21.92 12.09
C ASN A 351 -4.14 20.89 12.88
N TYR A 352 -3.75 19.77 12.26
CA TYR A 352 -3.03 18.65 12.88
C TYR A 352 -3.79 17.97 14.02
N GLU A 353 -5.12 18.07 14.06
CA GLU A 353 -5.94 17.26 14.95
C GLU A 353 -6.01 15.83 14.41
N VAL A 354 -5.85 14.86 15.31
CA VAL A 354 -5.96 13.42 14.99
C VAL A 354 -7.34 12.94 15.41
N ILE A 355 -8.09 12.43 14.44
CA ILE A 355 -9.46 11.94 14.64
C ILE A 355 -9.53 10.47 14.22
N CYS A 356 -9.86 9.58 15.18
CA CYS A 356 -9.98 8.15 14.94
C CYS A 356 -11.44 7.76 14.68
N SER A 357 -11.67 6.77 13.82
CA SER A 357 -13.01 6.18 13.62
C SER A 357 -13.42 5.22 14.75
N PHE A 358 -12.45 4.82 15.61
CA PHE A 358 -12.54 3.88 16.71
C PHE A 358 -12.23 4.57 18.05
N GLU A 359 -12.59 3.93 19.16
CA GLU A 359 -12.19 4.37 20.50
C GLU A 359 -10.79 3.84 20.82
N GLU A 360 -9.94 4.71 21.42
CA GLU A 360 -8.59 4.34 21.85
C GLU A 360 -8.59 3.41 23.08
#